data_eff8e1ae5773efdbcb03fa8541c9aab5
#
_entry.id   eff8e1ae5773efdbcb03fa8541c9aab5
#
_cell.length_a   1.000
_cell.length_b   1.000
_cell.length_c   1.000
_cell.angle_alpha   90.00
_cell.angle_beta   90.00
_cell.angle_gamma   90.00
#
_symmetry.space_group_name_H-M   'P 1'
#
loop_
_entity.id
_entity.type
_entity.pdbx_description
1 polymer ?
#
loop_
_entity_poly.entity_id
_entity_poly.type
_entity_poly.pdbx_seq_one_letter_code
_entity_poly.pdbx_strand_id
1 'polypeptide(L)'
;MAGIVWWEIETADPDGFQRFHAALSGWSFEPAFADTGLGADYWIIRQDGQSIGGLQRATATAPPPSAGMRLYLAVDDLETALARVVALGGTVERSRTALGGDDRWFAVFRDPAGVSFGLWTAHPERARR
;
A
#
# COMPACT_ATOMS: atom_id res chain seq x y z
N MET A 1 -6.74 -17.83 -3.69
CA MET A 1 -7.68 -16.71 -3.72
C MET A 1 -7.16 -15.55 -2.90
N ALA A 2 -7.26 -14.35 -3.43
CA ALA A 2 -6.74 -13.18 -2.74
C ALA A 2 -7.81 -12.54 -1.87
N GLY A 3 -7.47 -12.15 -0.67
CA GLY A 3 -8.37 -11.41 0.21
C GLY A 3 -7.77 -10.06 0.55
N ILE A 4 -8.61 -9.12 0.95
CA ILE A 4 -8.16 -7.78 1.32
C ILE A 4 -7.56 -7.84 2.71
N VAL A 5 -6.28 -7.43 2.84
CA VAL A 5 -5.59 -7.47 4.12
C VAL A 5 -5.24 -6.10 4.66
N TRP A 6 -5.33 -5.07 3.86
CA TRP A 6 -4.92 -3.73 4.28
C TRP A 6 -5.53 -2.69 3.34
N TRP A 7 -5.77 -1.50 3.84
CA TRP A 7 -6.18 -0.39 3.01
C TRP A 7 -5.31 0.80 3.35
N GLU A 8 -5.20 1.70 2.42
CA GLU A 8 -4.32 2.83 2.57
C GLU A 8 -4.93 4.02 1.85
N ILE A 9 -4.75 5.19 2.43
CA ILE A 9 -5.17 6.45 1.84
C ILE A 9 -3.93 7.17 1.37
N GLU A 10 -3.97 7.73 0.17
CA GLU A 10 -2.87 8.52 -0.34
C GLU A 10 -3.39 9.92 -0.56
N THR A 11 -2.73 10.93 0.00
CA THR A 11 -3.18 12.30 -0.11
C THR A 11 -1.98 13.24 -0.16
N ALA A 12 -2.15 14.36 -0.84
CA ALA A 12 -1.12 15.40 -0.88
C ALA A 12 -1.08 16.21 0.41
N ASP A 13 -2.11 16.11 1.26
CA ASP A 13 -2.18 16.87 2.50
C ASP A 13 -2.41 15.96 3.70
N PRO A 14 -1.41 15.18 4.09
CA PRO A 14 -1.59 14.28 5.23
C PRO A 14 -1.83 14.99 6.56
N ASP A 15 -1.32 16.23 6.71
CA ASP A 15 -1.56 16.96 7.95
C ASP A 15 -3.04 17.34 8.08
N GLY A 16 -3.64 17.80 7.01
CA GLY A 16 -5.07 18.12 7.02
C GLY A 16 -5.92 16.88 7.22
N PHE A 17 -5.52 15.77 6.58
CA PHE A 17 -6.20 14.51 6.76
C PHE A 17 -6.18 14.09 8.23
N GLN A 18 -5.02 14.19 8.86
CA GLN A 18 -4.89 13.77 10.25
C GLN A 18 -5.74 14.63 11.17
N ARG A 19 -5.71 15.95 10.99
CA ARG A 19 -6.51 16.83 11.83
C ARG A 19 -8.00 16.54 11.70
N PHE A 20 -8.45 16.37 10.47
CA PHE A 20 -9.87 16.14 10.20
C PHE A 20 -10.35 14.84 10.83
N HIS A 21 -9.62 13.76 10.57
CA HIS A 21 -10.08 12.45 11.01
C HIS A 21 -9.82 12.19 12.49
N ALA A 22 -8.85 12.85 13.10
CA ALA A 22 -8.70 12.80 14.55
C ALA A 22 -9.91 13.45 15.22
N ALA A 23 -10.37 14.56 14.69
CA ALA A 23 -11.52 15.25 15.26
C ALA A 23 -12.82 14.52 15.00
N LEU A 24 -12.97 13.98 13.79
CA LEU A 24 -14.23 13.33 13.44
C LEU A 24 -14.39 11.96 14.07
N SER A 25 -13.36 11.14 14.05
CA SER A 25 -13.45 9.73 14.43
C SER A 25 -12.53 9.32 15.56
N GLY A 26 -11.71 10.21 16.06
CA GLY A 26 -10.77 9.86 17.11
C GLY A 26 -9.60 9.02 16.66
N TRP A 27 -9.29 9.03 15.38
CA TRP A 27 -8.16 8.28 14.86
C TRP A 27 -6.86 8.91 15.32
N SER A 28 -5.84 8.08 15.53
CA SER A 28 -4.51 8.56 15.79
C SER A 28 -3.58 8.03 14.70
N PHE A 29 -2.40 8.64 14.57
CA PHE A 29 -1.52 8.37 13.44
C PHE A 29 -0.10 8.18 13.97
N GLU A 30 0.51 7.07 13.60
CA GLU A 30 1.83 6.73 14.09
C GLU A 30 2.79 6.63 12.93
N PRO A 31 3.88 7.41 12.90
CA PRO A 31 4.84 7.34 11.79
C PRO A 31 5.39 5.92 11.63
N ALA A 32 5.57 5.49 10.41
CA ALA A 32 6.01 4.16 10.13
C ALA A 32 6.99 4.15 8.95
N PHE A 33 7.80 3.14 8.88
CA PHE A 33 8.73 2.90 7.79
C PHE A 33 9.79 3.98 7.59
N ALA A 34 10.08 4.76 8.62
CA ALA A 34 11.05 5.82 8.51
C ALA A 34 12.44 5.28 8.16
N ASP A 35 12.76 4.08 8.64
CA ASP A 35 14.07 3.51 8.42
C ASP A 35 14.12 2.47 7.32
N THR A 36 13.13 2.39 6.47
CA THR A 36 13.09 1.32 5.51
C THR A 36 13.59 1.68 4.13
N GLY A 37 13.83 2.91 3.86
CA GLY A 37 14.27 3.31 2.53
C GLY A 37 13.16 3.34 1.49
N LEU A 38 11.91 3.26 1.91
CA LEU A 38 10.80 3.33 0.98
C LEU A 38 10.60 4.73 0.42
N GLY A 39 11.17 5.72 1.08
CA GLY A 39 11.21 7.07 0.53
C GLY A 39 9.90 7.82 0.55
N ALA A 40 8.98 7.42 1.38
CA ALA A 40 7.68 8.07 1.45
C ALA A 40 7.29 8.30 2.90
N ASP A 41 6.58 9.39 3.13
CA ASP A 41 6.02 9.64 4.45
C ASP A 41 4.80 8.74 4.62
N TYR A 42 4.77 8.00 5.68
CA TYR A 42 3.72 7.03 5.92
C TYR A 42 3.37 6.98 7.40
N TRP A 43 2.09 6.79 7.69
CA TRP A 43 1.60 6.67 9.06
C TRP A 43 0.65 5.48 9.14
N ILE A 44 0.68 4.79 10.27
CA ILE A 44 -0.31 3.76 10.56
C ILE A 44 -1.50 4.48 11.20
N ILE A 45 -2.69 4.23 10.70
CA ILE A 45 -3.91 4.79 11.26
C ILE A 45 -4.39 3.84 12.35
N ARG A 46 -4.63 4.37 13.52
CA ARG A 46 -5.05 3.56 14.66
C ARG A 46 -6.39 4.05 15.19
N GLN A 47 -7.19 3.12 15.63
CA GLN A 47 -8.47 3.42 16.26
C GLN A 47 -8.59 2.54 17.49
N ASP A 48 -8.79 3.14 18.65
CA ASP A 48 -8.90 2.42 19.92
C ASP A 48 -7.72 1.46 20.13
N GLY A 49 -6.53 1.92 19.78
CA GLY A 49 -5.32 1.14 19.99
C GLY A 49 -5.05 0.08 18.93
N GLN A 50 -5.88 -0.03 17.91
CA GLN A 50 -5.70 -1.02 16.86
C GLN A 50 -5.32 -0.37 15.56
N SER A 51 -4.40 -1.00 14.83
CA SER A 51 -4.02 -0.53 13.51
C SER A 51 -5.11 -0.91 12.53
N ILE A 52 -5.65 0.06 11.81
CA ILE A 52 -6.74 -0.20 10.89
C ILE A 52 -6.39 0.08 9.44
N GLY A 53 -5.38 0.86 9.16
CA GLY A 53 -5.04 1.19 7.79
C GLY A 53 -3.81 2.06 7.75
N GLY A 54 -3.50 2.59 6.58
CA GLY A 54 -2.32 3.41 6.38
C GLY A 54 -2.64 4.73 5.71
N LEU A 55 -1.78 5.71 5.95
CA LEU A 55 -1.86 7.02 5.32
C LEU A 55 -0.51 7.31 4.70
N GLN A 56 -0.49 7.69 3.44
CA GLN A 56 0.74 8.00 2.74
C GLN A 56 0.64 9.35 2.07
N ARG A 57 1.74 10.11 2.09
CA ARG A 57 1.79 11.37 1.35
C ARG A 57 1.94 11.05 -0.13
N ALA A 58 1.09 11.62 -0.94
CA ALA A 58 1.17 11.45 -2.37
C ALA A 58 2.45 12.11 -2.89
N THR A 59 3.10 11.50 -3.86
CA THR A 59 4.30 12.08 -4.42
C THR A 59 3.93 12.97 -5.60
N ALA A 60 4.76 13.93 -5.87
CA ALA A 60 4.49 14.85 -6.97
C ALA A 60 4.56 14.16 -8.32
N THR A 61 5.22 13.02 -8.40
CA THR A 61 5.38 12.34 -9.67
C THR A 61 4.30 11.29 -9.91
N ALA A 62 3.41 11.08 -8.94
CA ALA A 62 2.38 10.08 -9.13
C ALA A 62 1.37 10.56 -10.18
N PRO A 63 0.95 9.67 -11.08
CA PRO A 63 -0.04 10.10 -12.06
C PRO A 63 -1.39 10.35 -11.39
N PRO A 64 -2.20 11.24 -11.93
CA PRO A 64 -3.51 11.47 -11.35
C PRO A 64 -4.44 10.27 -11.57
N PRO A 65 -5.36 10.04 -10.63
CA PRO A 65 -5.45 10.81 -9.41
C PRO A 65 -4.36 10.38 -8.45
N SER A 66 -3.71 11.35 -7.82
CA SER A 66 -2.67 11.04 -6.88
C SER A 66 -3.21 10.98 -5.46
N ALA A 67 -4.49 10.90 -5.31
CA ALA A 67 -5.14 10.80 -4.02
C ALA A 67 -6.17 9.69 -4.09
N GLY A 68 -6.57 9.16 -2.96
CA GLY A 68 -7.60 8.15 -2.91
C GLY A 68 -7.18 6.95 -2.09
N MET A 69 -7.93 5.88 -2.27
CA MET A 69 -7.76 4.69 -1.47
C MET A 69 -7.14 3.57 -2.30
N ARG A 70 -6.29 2.80 -1.69
CA ARG A 70 -5.71 1.61 -2.31
C ARG A 70 -5.97 0.43 -1.39
N LEU A 71 -6.50 -0.65 -1.95
CA LEU A 71 -6.71 -1.88 -1.21
C LEU A 71 -5.58 -2.84 -1.52
N TYR A 72 -5.12 -3.55 -0.50
CA TYR A 72 -4.05 -4.53 -0.66
C TYR A 72 -4.64 -5.93 -0.58
N LEU A 73 -4.29 -6.75 -1.55
CA LEU A 73 -4.75 -8.12 -1.64
C LEU A 73 -3.62 -9.07 -1.26
N ALA A 74 -3.91 -10.02 -0.40
CA ALA A 74 -2.90 -11.01 0.00
C ALA A 74 -2.77 -12.08 -1.06
N VAL A 75 -1.56 -12.39 -1.46
CA VAL A 75 -1.31 -13.45 -2.44
C VAL A 75 -0.18 -14.35 -1.92
N ASP A 76 -0.18 -15.58 -2.38
CA ASP A 76 0.85 -16.52 -1.99
C ASP A 76 2.12 -16.35 -2.82
N ASP A 77 2.00 -16.03 -4.07
CA ASP A 77 3.13 -15.90 -4.97
C ASP A 77 3.04 -14.56 -5.67
N LEU A 78 3.85 -13.61 -5.23
CA LEU A 78 3.78 -12.25 -5.72
C LEU A 78 4.14 -12.15 -7.20
N GLU A 79 5.16 -12.87 -7.63
CA GLU A 79 5.60 -12.80 -9.03
C GLU A 79 4.56 -13.38 -9.97
N THR A 80 3.91 -14.47 -9.58
CA THR A 80 2.84 -15.04 -10.38
C THR A 80 1.67 -14.06 -10.49
N ALA A 81 1.32 -13.40 -9.37
CA ALA A 81 0.24 -12.44 -9.38
C ALA A 81 0.57 -11.25 -10.28
N LEU A 82 1.81 -10.76 -10.23
CA LEU A 82 2.21 -9.64 -11.08
C LEU A 82 2.19 -10.01 -12.56
N ALA A 83 2.62 -11.24 -12.88
CA ALA A 83 2.56 -11.70 -14.26
C ALA A 83 1.12 -11.77 -14.76
N ARG A 84 0.21 -12.16 -13.90
CA ARG A 84 -1.21 -12.20 -14.28
C ARG A 84 -1.76 -10.79 -14.45
N VAL A 85 -1.33 -9.84 -13.64
CA VAL A 85 -1.75 -8.45 -13.82
C VAL A 85 -1.43 -7.99 -15.25
N VAL A 86 -0.21 -8.25 -15.71
CA VAL A 86 0.21 -7.84 -17.04
C VAL A 86 -0.58 -8.62 -18.10
N ALA A 87 -0.74 -9.91 -17.90
CA ALA A 87 -1.45 -10.75 -18.88
C ALA A 87 -2.92 -10.32 -19.02
N LEU A 88 -3.50 -9.76 -17.97
CA LEU A 88 -4.89 -9.33 -18.00
C LEU A 88 -5.05 -7.84 -18.37
N GLY A 89 -3.98 -7.19 -18.76
CA GLY A 89 -4.06 -5.83 -19.27
C GLY A 89 -3.74 -4.73 -18.25
N GLY A 90 -3.30 -5.11 -17.07
CA GLY A 90 -2.93 -4.13 -16.06
C GLY A 90 -1.48 -3.69 -16.20
N THR A 91 -1.07 -2.77 -15.35
CA THR A 91 0.27 -2.20 -15.37
C THR A 91 0.89 -2.32 -13.99
N VAL A 92 2.13 -2.76 -13.92
CA VAL A 92 2.84 -2.84 -12.65
C VAL A 92 3.49 -1.48 -12.40
N GLU A 93 3.13 -0.86 -11.27
CA GLU A 93 3.74 0.41 -10.89
C GLU A 93 4.93 0.21 -9.96
N ARG A 94 4.89 -0.80 -9.13
CA ARG A 94 5.99 -1.10 -8.22
C ARG A 94 6.09 -2.61 -8.10
N SER A 95 7.24 -3.13 -8.45
CA SER A 95 7.46 -4.57 -8.33
C SER A 95 7.78 -4.92 -6.88
N ARG A 96 8.09 -6.17 -6.62
CA ARG A 96 8.33 -6.65 -5.26
C ARG A 96 9.23 -5.71 -4.47
N THR A 97 8.75 -5.28 -3.33
CA THR A 97 9.48 -4.37 -2.44
C THR A 97 9.33 -4.90 -1.02
N ALA A 98 10.45 -4.95 -0.30
CA ALA A 98 10.42 -5.39 1.08
C ALA A 98 9.79 -4.32 1.96
N LEU A 99 9.00 -4.76 2.93
CA LEU A 99 8.42 -3.82 3.88
C LEU A 99 9.38 -3.50 5.02
N GLY A 100 10.53 -4.11 5.00
CA GLY A 100 11.50 -3.90 6.08
C GLY A 100 11.32 -4.95 7.16
N GLY A 101 12.36 -5.49 7.60
CA GLY A 101 12.30 -6.52 8.61
C GLY A 101 12.10 -7.86 7.96
N ASP A 102 11.14 -8.61 8.36
CA ASP A 102 11.00 -9.95 7.96
C ASP A 102 10.54 -10.29 6.61
N ASP A 103 9.75 -11.28 6.48
CA ASP A 103 9.32 -11.83 5.23
C ASP A 103 8.03 -11.21 4.75
N ARG A 104 8.01 -9.92 4.59
CA ARG A 104 6.83 -9.23 4.08
C ARG A 104 7.21 -8.38 2.91
N TRP A 105 6.48 -8.56 1.82
CA TRP A 105 6.75 -7.83 0.59
C TRP A 105 5.44 -7.32 0.00
N PHE A 106 5.55 -6.29 -0.81
CA PHE A 106 4.38 -5.74 -1.47
C PHE A 106 4.73 -5.31 -2.88
N ALA A 107 3.71 -5.07 -3.67
CA ALA A 107 3.82 -4.51 -5.00
C ALA A 107 2.58 -3.66 -5.25
N VAL A 108 2.63 -2.80 -6.26
CA VAL A 108 1.50 -1.94 -6.60
C VAL A 108 1.25 -2.06 -8.09
N PHE A 109 0.00 -2.16 -8.46
CA PHE A 109 -0.36 -2.21 -9.87
C PHE A 109 -1.62 -1.38 -10.11
N ARG A 110 -1.90 -1.12 -11.38
CA ARG A 110 -3.16 -0.52 -11.78
C ARG A 110 -3.89 -1.51 -12.66
N ASP A 111 -5.19 -1.60 -12.49
CA ASP A 111 -6.00 -2.43 -13.36
C ASP A 111 -6.16 -1.74 -14.70
N PRO A 112 -6.78 -2.37 -15.71
CA PRO A 112 -6.90 -1.75 -17.03
C PRO A 112 -7.64 -0.43 -17.04
N ALA A 113 -8.48 -0.18 -16.05
CA ALA A 113 -9.20 1.08 -15.95
C ALA A 113 -8.43 2.14 -15.17
N GLY A 114 -7.27 1.79 -14.65
CA GLY A 114 -6.43 2.76 -13.94
C GLY A 114 -6.59 2.79 -12.43
N VAL A 115 -7.33 1.86 -11.86
CA VAL A 115 -7.53 1.82 -10.40
C VAL A 115 -6.31 1.19 -9.75
N SER A 116 -5.76 1.84 -8.74
CA SER A 116 -4.55 1.38 -8.05
C SER A 116 -4.88 0.36 -6.97
N PHE A 117 -4.14 -0.73 -6.97
CA PHE A 117 -4.26 -1.77 -5.95
C PHE A 117 -2.87 -2.17 -5.50
N GLY A 118 -2.79 -2.73 -4.32
CA GLY A 118 -1.55 -3.33 -3.83
C GLY A 118 -1.68 -4.83 -3.72
N LEU A 119 -0.55 -5.50 -3.79
CA LEU A 119 -0.45 -6.92 -3.50
C LEU A 119 0.49 -7.08 -2.31
N TRP A 120 0.21 -8.02 -1.46
CA TRP A 120 1.00 -8.24 -0.24
C TRP A 120 1.24 -9.74 -0.07
N THR A 121 2.42 -10.11 0.35
CA THR A 121 2.72 -11.49 0.67
C THR A 121 3.67 -11.56 1.87
N ALA A 122 3.52 -12.62 2.64
CA ALA A 122 4.44 -12.92 3.72
C ALA A 122 5.43 -13.99 3.29
N HIS A 123 5.39 -14.41 2.02
CA HIS A 123 6.24 -15.51 1.57
C HIS A 123 7.44 -14.97 0.82
N PRO A 124 8.63 -15.52 1.03
CA PRO A 124 9.81 -15.10 0.29
C PRO A 124 9.63 -15.46 -1.17
N GLU A 125 10.44 -14.78 -1.99
CA GLU A 125 10.38 -15.06 -3.38
C GLU A 125 10.71 -16.49 -3.61
N ARG A 126 9.91 -17.20 -4.38
CA ARG A 126 10.10 -18.53 -4.59
C ARG A 126 11.11 -18.79 -5.46
N ALA A 127 11.86 -18.55 -5.48
CA ALA A 127 12.88 -18.83 -6.23
C ALA A 127 13.01 -19.28 -7.16
N ARG A 128 13.30 -19.17 -7.48
CA ARG A 128 13.93 -19.45 -8.19
C ARG A 128 14.39 -20.70 -8.00
N ARG A 129 14.02 -21.63 -8.17
CA ARG A 129 14.55 -22.81 -8.00
C ARG A 129 14.59 -23.43 -9.18
#